data_9630669143a576d0a00762535251c6a2
#
_entry.id   9630669143a576d0a00762535251c6a2
#
_cell.length_a   1.000
_cell.length_b   1.000
_cell.length_c   1.000
_cell.angle_alpha   90.00
_cell.angle_beta   90.00
_cell.angle_gamma   90.00
#
_symmetry.space_group_name_H-M   'P 1'
#
loop_
_entity.id
_entity.type
_entity.pdbx_description
1 polymer ?
#
loop_
_entity_poly.entity_id
_entity_poly.type
_entity_poly.pdbx_seq_one_letter_code
_entity_poly.pdbx_strand_id
1 'polypeptide(L)'
;MARQISMPYQFPPVCLLPPAADAGGRTSAYRDLANALKAWVVCHVNQGNAAQVTLSILQGQDTLGTGSKAVGVMPTWLCAATATSDTLAVQTPGATFQTSATVADKIVVFEITPEMCLDLVNGFHTIAVQTSASNAANITEAELFLWESYQGASAPSTLV
;
A
#
# COMPACT_ATOMS: atom_id res chain seq x y z
N MET A 1 -31.86 9.55 -10.52
CA MET A 1 -31.37 8.16 -10.34
C MET A 1 -30.18 8.19 -9.39
N ALA A 2 -30.22 7.41 -8.31
CA ALA A 2 -29.07 7.26 -7.44
C ALA A 2 -27.95 6.56 -8.23
N ARG A 3 -26.76 7.15 -8.28
CA ARG A 3 -25.59 6.53 -8.92
C ARG A 3 -25.22 5.30 -8.09
N GLN A 4 -25.32 4.12 -8.64
CA GLN A 4 -24.86 2.91 -7.95
C GLN A 4 -23.35 3.00 -7.78
N ILE A 5 -22.89 2.98 -6.51
CA ILE A 5 -21.48 2.87 -6.19
C ILE A 5 -21.12 1.40 -6.36
N SER A 6 -20.24 1.10 -7.29
CA SER A 6 -19.73 -0.26 -7.51
C SER A 6 -18.20 -0.22 -7.27
N MET A 7 -17.74 -0.88 -6.21
CA MET A 7 -16.33 -0.94 -5.87
C MET A 7 -15.47 -1.45 -7.04
N PRO A 8 -15.82 -2.55 -7.75
CA PRO A 8 -15.01 -3.03 -8.86
C PRO A 8 -14.86 -2.04 -10.04
N TYR A 9 -15.81 -1.11 -10.18
CA TYR A 9 -15.75 -0.10 -11.25
C TYR A 9 -15.08 1.20 -10.80
N GLN A 10 -15.12 1.52 -9.51
CA GLN A 10 -14.63 2.79 -8.98
C GLN A 10 -13.28 2.66 -8.28
N PHE A 11 -13.05 1.52 -7.64
CA PHE A 11 -11.88 1.25 -6.84
C PHE A 11 -11.43 -0.21 -7.05
N PRO A 12 -11.06 -0.62 -8.29
CA PRO A 12 -10.65 -2.00 -8.53
C PRO A 12 -9.41 -2.33 -7.68
N PRO A 13 -9.43 -3.45 -6.92
CA PRO A 13 -8.25 -3.87 -6.18
C PRO A 13 -7.16 -4.34 -7.15
N VAL A 14 -5.94 -3.88 -6.91
CA VAL A 14 -4.74 -4.31 -7.66
C VAL A 14 -3.79 -4.99 -6.68
N CYS A 15 -3.49 -6.26 -6.89
CA CYS A 15 -2.53 -6.98 -6.05
C CYS A 15 -1.13 -6.38 -6.25
N LEU A 16 -0.53 -5.92 -5.14
CA LEU A 16 0.87 -5.48 -5.07
C LEU A 16 1.76 -6.63 -4.60
N LEU A 17 1.47 -7.20 -3.43
CA LEU A 17 2.18 -8.33 -2.87
C LEU A 17 1.20 -9.48 -2.64
N PRO A 18 1.38 -10.64 -3.29
CA PRO A 18 0.63 -11.83 -2.91
C PRO A 18 1.03 -12.29 -1.51
N PRO A 19 0.12 -13.01 -0.77
CA PRO A 19 0.44 -13.52 0.55
C PRO A 19 1.67 -14.41 0.51
N ALA A 20 2.73 -14.05 1.24
CA ALA A 20 3.93 -14.85 1.39
C ALA A 20 4.74 -14.44 2.61
N ALA A 21 5.66 -15.31 3.05
CA ALA A 21 6.50 -15.10 4.21
C ALA A 21 7.49 -13.94 4.02
N ASP A 22 7.70 -13.17 5.08
CA ASP A 22 8.61 -12.03 5.12
C ASP A 22 10.03 -12.36 5.62
N ALA A 23 10.45 -13.63 5.54
CA ALA A 23 11.75 -14.06 6.03
C ALA A 23 12.93 -13.26 5.44
N GLY A 24 12.89 -12.92 4.15
CA GLY A 24 13.94 -12.17 3.45
C GLY A 24 13.58 -10.73 3.10
N GLY A 25 12.38 -10.29 3.47
CA GLY A 25 11.82 -9.05 2.93
C GLY A 25 11.43 -9.18 1.45
N ARG A 26 10.52 -8.32 0.98
CA ARG A 26 10.01 -8.37 -0.39
C ARG A 26 9.69 -6.97 -0.90
N THR A 27 9.81 -6.77 -2.20
CA THR A 27 9.35 -5.54 -2.86
C THR A 27 8.41 -5.94 -4.00
N SER A 28 7.25 -5.26 -4.08
CA SER A 28 6.29 -5.47 -5.15
C SER A 28 6.80 -4.93 -6.49
N ALA A 29 6.12 -5.29 -7.58
CA ALA A 29 6.23 -4.52 -8.82
C ALA A 29 5.71 -3.10 -8.61
N TYR A 30 6.26 -2.14 -9.35
CA TYR A 30 5.79 -0.75 -9.35
C TYR A 30 4.48 -0.63 -10.12
N ARG A 31 3.59 0.25 -9.64
CA ARG A 31 2.29 0.56 -10.26
C ARG A 31 2.18 2.04 -10.54
N ASP A 32 1.70 2.38 -11.71
CA ASP A 32 1.56 3.76 -12.15
C ASP A 32 0.38 4.45 -11.44
N LEU A 33 0.63 5.66 -10.94
CA LEU A 33 -0.35 6.55 -10.31
C LEU A 33 -0.60 7.83 -11.10
N ALA A 34 -0.12 7.94 -12.35
CA ALA A 34 -0.23 9.17 -13.15
C ALA A 34 -1.68 9.66 -13.31
N ASN A 35 -2.66 8.76 -13.29
CA ASN A 35 -4.08 9.09 -13.40
C ASN A 35 -4.82 9.07 -12.04
N ALA A 36 -4.12 8.80 -10.94
CA ALA A 36 -4.74 8.69 -9.63
C ALA A 36 -4.83 10.05 -8.95
N LEU A 37 -6.02 10.40 -8.47
CA LEU A 37 -6.24 11.52 -7.55
C LEU A 37 -5.84 11.12 -6.13
N LYS A 38 -6.07 9.85 -5.77
CA LYS A 38 -5.76 9.28 -4.47
C LYS A 38 -5.56 7.78 -4.60
N ALA A 39 -4.70 7.24 -3.75
CA ALA A 39 -4.46 5.82 -3.67
C ALA A 39 -4.46 5.37 -2.20
N TRP A 40 -4.91 4.15 -1.97
CA TRP A 40 -4.79 3.47 -0.69
C TRP A 40 -4.04 2.16 -0.89
N VAL A 41 -3.01 1.95 -0.09
CA VAL A 41 -2.34 0.67 0.00
C VAL A 41 -2.79 0.00 1.28
N VAL A 42 -3.48 -1.12 1.15
CA VAL A 42 -3.98 -1.93 2.25
C VAL A 42 -3.07 -3.14 2.40
N CYS A 43 -2.37 -3.20 3.54
CA CYS A 43 -1.50 -4.32 3.89
C CYS A 43 -2.16 -5.17 4.97
N HIS A 44 -2.33 -6.46 4.70
CA HIS A 44 -2.66 -7.46 5.72
C HIS A 44 -1.37 -8.12 6.19
N VAL A 45 -1.13 -8.10 7.49
CA VAL A 45 0.03 -8.72 8.13
C VAL A 45 -0.46 -9.78 9.10
N ASN A 46 -0.40 -11.05 8.71
CA ASN A 46 -0.53 -12.17 9.64
C ASN A 46 0.81 -12.32 10.37
N GLN A 47 0.88 -11.72 11.57
CA GLN A 47 2.10 -11.75 12.38
C GLN A 47 2.10 -12.97 13.30
N GLY A 48 2.60 -14.09 12.79
CA GLY A 48 2.72 -15.36 13.51
C GLY A 48 3.93 -15.44 14.47
N ASN A 49 4.80 -14.42 14.44
CA ASN A 49 5.98 -14.32 15.31
C ASN A 49 6.17 -12.88 15.80
N ALA A 50 6.77 -12.69 16.99
CA ALA A 50 7.00 -11.39 17.59
C ALA A 50 8.03 -10.51 16.87
N ALA A 51 8.75 -11.05 15.87
CA ALA A 51 9.61 -10.22 15.00
C ALA A 51 8.74 -9.22 14.23
N GLN A 52 9.12 -7.95 14.30
CA GLN A 52 8.38 -6.87 13.68
C GLN A 52 8.58 -6.86 12.16
N VAL A 53 7.57 -6.43 11.43
CA VAL A 53 7.64 -6.17 9.98
C VAL A 53 7.59 -4.66 9.77
N THR A 54 8.55 -4.11 9.02
CA THR A 54 8.48 -2.73 8.56
C THR A 54 7.91 -2.70 7.15
N LEU A 55 6.85 -1.94 6.97
CA LEU A 55 6.21 -1.67 5.70
C LEU A 55 6.68 -0.31 5.20
N SER A 56 7.12 -0.24 3.95
CA SER A 56 7.59 0.98 3.31
C SER A 56 6.91 1.16 1.97
N ILE A 57 6.54 2.39 1.63
CA ILE A 57 6.09 2.72 0.29
C ILE A 57 7.23 3.39 -0.44
N LEU A 58 7.58 2.84 -1.60
CA LEU A 58 8.62 3.37 -2.48
C LEU A 58 7.96 4.07 -3.67
N GLN A 59 8.63 5.07 -4.22
CA GLN A 59 8.27 5.71 -5.49
C GLN A 59 9.35 5.46 -6.53
N GLY A 60 8.95 5.38 -7.79
CA GLY A 60 9.81 5.21 -8.96
C GLY A 60 9.40 6.12 -10.09
N GLN A 61 10.31 6.33 -11.04
CA GLN A 61 10.06 7.13 -12.25
C GLN A 61 9.36 6.33 -13.36
N ASP A 62 9.36 5.00 -13.23
CA ASP A 62 8.72 4.07 -14.17
C ASP A 62 8.28 2.79 -13.44
N THR A 63 7.64 1.89 -14.16
CA THR A 63 7.19 0.59 -13.64
C THR A 63 8.33 -0.42 -13.41
N LEU A 64 9.57 -0.09 -13.82
CA LEU A 64 10.77 -0.84 -13.48
C LEU A 64 11.41 -0.36 -12.18
N GLY A 65 10.93 0.75 -11.61
CA GLY A 65 11.44 1.32 -10.37
C GLY A 65 12.71 2.14 -10.55
N THR A 66 12.92 2.73 -11.72
CA THR A 66 14.07 3.63 -11.94
C THR A 66 14.08 4.75 -10.90
N GLY A 67 15.25 5.01 -10.33
CA GLY A 67 15.45 6.06 -9.32
C GLY A 67 14.76 5.78 -7.97
N SER A 68 14.35 4.54 -7.69
CA SER A 68 13.57 4.15 -6.50
C SER A 68 14.04 4.84 -5.21
N LYS A 69 13.11 5.44 -4.49
CA LYS A 69 13.31 6.05 -3.18
C LYS A 69 12.02 6.00 -2.35
N ALA A 70 12.10 6.25 -1.05
CA ALA A 70 10.91 6.33 -0.21
C ALA A 70 9.98 7.47 -0.68
N VAL A 71 8.67 7.29 -0.51
CA VAL A 71 7.70 8.39 -0.69
C VAL A 71 7.84 9.42 0.42
N GLY A 72 7.17 10.56 0.28
CA GLY A 72 7.01 11.55 1.36
C GLY A 72 6.17 11.01 2.53
N VAL A 73 6.01 11.86 3.53
CA VAL A 73 5.16 11.55 4.71
C VAL A 73 3.70 11.39 4.27
N MET A 74 3.07 10.30 4.70
CA MET A 74 1.68 9.99 4.38
C MET A 74 0.89 9.59 5.63
N PRO A 75 -0.44 9.84 5.66
CA PRO A 75 -1.32 9.31 6.69
C PRO A 75 -1.30 7.79 6.71
N THR A 76 -1.23 7.23 7.93
CA THR A 76 -1.22 5.78 8.14
C THR A 76 -2.26 5.39 9.17
N TRP A 77 -2.92 4.27 8.96
CA TRP A 77 -3.98 3.75 9.80
C TRP A 77 -3.66 2.30 10.18
N LEU A 78 -4.03 1.90 11.39
CA LEU A 78 -3.76 0.56 11.91
C LEU A 78 -4.99 -0.03 12.57
N CYS A 79 -5.35 -1.26 12.19
CA CYS A 79 -6.06 -2.19 13.04
C CYS A 79 -5.05 -3.19 13.61
N ALA A 80 -4.79 -3.12 14.92
CA ALA A 80 -3.69 -3.85 15.56
C ALA A 80 -4.00 -5.33 15.84
N ALA A 81 -5.29 -5.73 15.82
CA ALA A 81 -5.71 -7.11 16.05
C ALA A 81 -7.11 -7.32 15.45
N THR A 82 -7.17 -7.82 14.23
CA THR A 82 -8.45 -7.98 13.50
C THR A 82 -9.42 -8.99 14.12
N ALA A 83 -8.91 -9.91 14.93
CA ALA A 83 -9.74 -10.87 15.67
C ALA A 83 -10.59 -10.22 16.78
N THR A 84 -10.21 -9.03 17.26
CA THR A 84 -10.84 -8.36 18.39
C THR A 84 -11.32 -6.95 18.11
N SER A 85 -10.95 -6.39 16.95
CA SER A 85 -11.31 -5.02 16.54
C SER A 85 -11.46 -4.93 15.02
N ASP A 86 -12.40 -4.11 14.59
CA ASP A 86 -12.62 -3.69 13.20
C ASP A 86 -12.28 -2.21 12.96
N THR A 87 -11.73 -1.55 14.00
CA THR A 87 -11.47 -0.12 13.99
C THR A 87 -10.06 0.18 13.50
N LEU A 88 -9.94 1.07 12.52
CA LEU A 88 -8.69 1.65 12.05
C LEU A 88 -8.34 2.89 12.88
N ALA A 89 -7.27 2.83 13.65
CA ALA A 89 -6.75 3.95 14.43
C ALA A 89 -5.67 4.70 13.65
N VAL A 90 -5.76 6.04 13.67
CA VAL A 90 -4.74 6.92 13.07
C VAL A 90 -3.40 6.69 13.75
N GLN A 91 -2.35 6.57 12.96
CA GLN A 91 -0.96 6.48 13.41
C GLN A 91 -0.22 7.79 13.12
N THR A 92 0.95 7.96 13.71
CA THR A 92 1.84 9.07 13.34
C THR A 92 2.17 8.97 11.86
N PRO A 93 1.91 10.02 11.06
CA PRO A 93 2.24 10.01 9.64
C PRO A 93 3.73 9.79 9.40
N GLY A 94 4.06 9.01 8.38
CA GLY A 94 5.45 8.67 8.05
C GLY A 94 5.61 8.10 6.65
N ALA A 95 6.85 7.91 6.22
CA ALA A 95 7.18 7.21 4.98
C ALA A 95 7.19 5.69 5.15
N THR A 96 7.22 5.21 6.39
CA THR A 96 7.27 3.78 6.76
C THR A 96 6.39 3.54 7.99
N PHE A 97 5.97 2.31 8.17
CA PHE A 97 5.27 1.86 9.38
C PHE A 97 5.86 0.54 9.87
N GLN A 98 6.20 0.46 11.16
CA GLN A 98 6.68 -0.76 11.79
C GLN A 98 5.57 -1.36 12.67
N THR A 99 5.27 -2.65 12.48
CA THR A 99 4.30 -3.35 13.31
C THR A 99 4.80 -3.51 14.75
N SER A 100 3.88 -3.61 15.72
CA SER A 100 4.24 -3.99 17.10
C SER A 100 4.69 -5.45 17.16
N ALA A 101 5.41 -5.84 18.23
CA ALA A 101 5.83 -7.22 18.47
C ALA A 101 4.68 -8.16 18.90
N THR A 102 3.45 -7.65 19.06
CA THR A 102 2.28 -8.46 19.40
C THR A 102 1.93 -9.39 18.24
N VAL A 103 1.86 -10.69 18.53
CA VAL A 103 1.43 -11.73 17.58
C VAL A 103 -0.08 -11.58 17.37
N ALA A 104 -0.47 -11.08 16.20
CA ALA A 104 -1.86 -10.87 15.80
C ALA A 104 -1.94 -10.58 14.30
N ASP A 105 -3.12 -10.80 13.72
CA ASP A 105 -3.43 -10.32 12.38
C ASP A 105 -3.70 -8.81 12.43
N LYS A 106 -3.06 -8.08 11.55
CA LYS A 106 -3.10 -6.60 11.49
C LYS A 106 -3.49 -6.13 10.10
N ILE A 107 -4.17 -4.99 10.05
CA ILE A 107 -4.39 -4.24 8.81
C ILE A 107 -3.71 -2.89 8.94
N VAL A 108 -2.85 -2.56 7.99
CA VAL A 108 -2.21 -1.25 7.87
C VAL A 108 -2.67 -0.62 6.56
N VAL A 109 -3.17 0.60 6.62
CA VAL A 109 -3.60 1.36 5.44
C VAL A 109 -2.74 2.59 5.31
N PHE A 110 -2.08 2.73 4.16
CA PHE A 110 -1.39 3.95 3.77
C PHE A 110 -2.29 4.74 2.81
N GLU A 111 -2.47 6.03 3.10
CA GLU A 111 -3.25 6.93 2.28
C GLU A 111 -2.31 7.85 1.49
N ILE A 112 -2.31 7.70 0.17
CA ILE A 112 -1.37 8.38 -0.72
C ILE A 112 -2.13 9.39 -1.57
N THR A 113 -1.75 10.66 -1.45
CA THR A 113 -2.15 11.71 -2.38
C THR A 113 -0.92 11.99 -3.25
N PRO A 114 -0.93 11.62 -4.55
CA PRO A 114 0.27 11.70 -5.40
C PRO A 114 0.94 13.08 -5.37
N GLU A 115 0.17 14.16 -5.44
CA GLU A 115 0.67 15.54 -5.42
C GLU A 115 1.42 15.90 -4.12
N MET A 116 1.11 15.23 -2.99
CA MET A 116 1.71 15.51 -1.68
C MET A 116 2.82 14.53 -1.32
N CYS A 117 2.72 13.29 -1.79
CA CYS A 117 3.59 12.20 -1.36
C CYS A 117 4.69 11.85 -2.36
N LEU A 118 4.46 12.12 -3.66
CA LEU A 118 5.40 11.79 -4.74
C LEU A 118 6.19 13.01 -5.21
N ASP A 119 7.39 12.77 -5.68
CA ASP A 119 8.26 13.78 -6.27
C ASP A 119 7.96 13.93 -7.77
N LEU A 120 6.74 14.41 -8.07
CA LEU A 120 6.25 14.57 -9.44
C LEU A 120 7.13 15.49 -10.30
N VAL A 121 7.78 16.49 -9.68
CA VAL A 121 8.68 17.43 -10.37
C VAL A 121 9.87 16.71 -10.99
N ASN A 122 10.35 15.65 -10.34
CA ASN A 122 11.44 14.81 -10.84
C ASN A 122 10.95 13.54 -11.55
N GLY A 123 9.67 13.50 -11.94
CA GLY A 123 9.10 12.42 -12.76
C GLY A 123 8.73 11.16 -11.99
N PHE A 124 8.66 11.21 -10.65
CA PHE A 124 8.23 10.06 -9.86
C PHE A 124 6.70 9.96 -9.87
N HIS A 125 6.17 8.93 -10.49
CA HIS A 125 4.71 8.72 -10.63
C HIS A 125 4.27 7.28 -10.36
N THR A 126 5.20 6.38 -10.01
CA THR A 126 4.88 4.98 -9.68
C THR A 126 5.15 4.69 -8.22
N ILE A 127 4.47 3.67 -7.66
CA ILE A 127 4.70 3.20 -6.29
C ILE A 127 4.91 1.68 -6.24
N ALA A 128 5.64 1.25 -5.22
CA ALA A 128 5.77 -0.14 -4.80
C ALA A 128 5.68 -0.24 -3.28
N VAL A 129 5.28 -1.42 -2.79
CA VAL A 129 5.34 -1.77 -1.36
C VAL A 129 6.57 -2.61 -1.10
N GLN A 130 7.27 -2.32 -0.01
CA GLN A 130 8.39 -3.11 0.47
C GLN A 130 8.13 -3.57 1.91
N THR A 131 8.37 -4.85 2.20
CA THR A 131 8.45 -5.40 3.55
C THR A 131 9.90 -5.58 3.95
N SER A 132 10.22 -5.33 5.22
CA SER A 132 11.55 -5.69 5.77
C SER A 132 11.70 -7.20 5.90
N ALA A 133 12.93 -7.67 5.99
CA ALA A 133 13.21 -9.01 6.48
C ALA A 133 12.68 -9.15 7.92
N SER A 134 12.02 -10.27 8.22
CA SER A 134 11.40 -10.59 9.49
C SER A 134 11.45 -12.11 9.71
N ASN A 135 10.40 -12.71 10.26
CA ASN A 135 10.32 -14.14 10.50
C ASN A 135 9.50 -14.84 9.40
N ALA A 136 9.83 -16.10 9.09
CA ALA A 136 9.08 -16.90 8.12
C ALA A 136 7.62 -17.17 8.50
N ALA A 137 7.28 -17.06 9.80
CA ALA A 137 5.89 -17.17 10.26
C ALA A 137 5.09 -15.87 10.08
N ASN A 138 5.73 -14.76 9.71
CA ASN A 138 5.05 -13.51 9.39
C ASN A 138 4.76 -13.48 7.89
N ILE A 139 3.49 -13.34 7.55
CA ILE A 139 2.99 -13.35 6.18
C ILE A 139 2.34 -12.00 5.90
N THR A 140 2.80 -11.32 4.88
CA THR A 140 2.20 -10.06 4.42
C THR A 140 1.61 -10.20 3.02
N GLU A 141 0.47 -9.60 2.82
CA GLU A 141 -0.10 -9.30 1.52
C GLU A 141 -0.37 -7.81 1.40
N ALA A 142 -0.45 -7.26 0.19
CA ALA A 142 -0.78 -5.87 -0.02
C ALA A 142 -1.60 -5.68 -1.30
N GLU A 143 -2.63 -4.86 -1.19
CA GLU A 143 -3.50 -4.44 -2.29
C GLU A 143 -3.49 -2.93 -2.45
N LEU A 144 -3.63 -2.47 -3.69
CA LEU A 144 -3.75 -1.08 -4.06
C LEU A 144 -5.18 -0.81 -4.52
N PHE A 145 -5.77 0.26 -3.99
CA PHE A 145 -7.04 0.82 -4.45
C PHE A 145 -6.79 2.22 -4.99
N LEU A 146 -7.32 2.52 -6.17
CA LEU A 146 -7.12 3.80 -6.83
C LEU A 146 -8.43 4.57 -6.94
N TRP A 147 -8.38 5.85 -6.62
CA TRP A 147 -9.38 6.81 -7.06
C TRP A 147 -8.79 7.61 -8.21
N GLU A 148 -9.24 7.26 -9.41
CA GLU A 148 -8.72 7.84 -10.64
C GLU A 148 -9.52 9.05 -11.09
N SER A 149 -8.85 9.95 -11.80
CA SER A 149 -9.49 11.08 -12.49
C SER A 149 -10.37 10.62 -13.65
N TYR A 150 -10.09 9.43 -14.20
CA TYR A 150 -10.88 8.83 -15.26
C TYR A 150 -12.10 8.08 -14.69
N GLN A 151 -13.30 8.51 -15.08
CA GLN A 151 -14.57 7.94 -14.61
C GLN A 151 -15.31 7.18 -15.74
N GLY A 152 -14.58 6.53 -16.62
CA GLY A 152 -15.12 5.73 -17.73
C GLY A 152 -15.43 4.27 -17.35
N ALA A 153 -15.94 3.52 -18.31
CA ALA A 153 -16.24 2.08 -18.14
C ALA A 153 -14.97 1.21 -18.06
N SER A 154 -13.82 1.74 -18.44
CA SER A 154 -12.51 1.06 -18.36
C SER A 154 -11.48 2.06 -17.90
N ALA A 155 -10.97 1.88 -16.69
CA ALA A 155 -9.84 2.65 -16.19
C ALA A 155 -8.55 2.28 -16.95
N PRO A 156 -7.60 3.23 -17.13
CA PRO A 156 -6.28 2.93 -17.66
C PRO A 156 -5.57 1.85 -16.82
N SER A 157 -4.74 1.04 -17.47
CA SER A 157 -3.94 0.04 -16.77
C SER A 157 -2.83 0.70 -15.93
N THR A 158 -2.61 0.20 -14.71
CA THR A 158 -1.48 0.58 -13.85
C THR A 158 -0.18 -0.16 -14.18
N LEU A 159 -0.21 -1.03 -15.21
CA LEU A 159 0.91 -1.91 -15.61
C LEU A 159 1.76 -1.32 -16.74
N VAL A 160 1.48 -0.09 -17.17
CA VAL A 160 2.14 0.53 -18.34
C VAL A 160 3.46 1.16 -17.96
#